data_6463562b84cbe804e1a061d139ab3663
#
_entry.id   6463562b84cbe804e1a061d139ab3663
#
_cell.length_a   1.000
_cell.length_b   1.000
_cell.length_c   1.000
_cell.angle_alpha   90.00
_cell.angle_beta   90.00
_cell.angle_gamma   90.00
#
_symmetry.space_group_name_H-M   'P 1'
#
loop_
_entity.id
_entity.type
_entity.pdbx_description
1 polymer ?
#
loop_
_entity_poly.entity_id
_entity_poly.type
_entity_poly.pdbx_seq_one_letter_code
_entity_poly.pdbx_strand_id
1 'polypeptide(L)'
;SRTAAGDSAAAAAASATAAQTSAARAGASETAAKTSETQAASSAGDAGASATAAAASEKAAAASAAAAKISETNAATSASTAAASATAASSSASEASNHAAASDTSASL
;
A
#
# COMPACT_ATOMS: atom_id res chain seq x y z
N SER A 1 -75.82 -27.78 -6.64
CA SER A 1 -75.14 -27.35 -7.85
C SER A 1 -74.65 -25.93 -7.78
N ARG A 2 -75.46 -24.99 -7.29
CA ARG A 2 -75.06 -23.61 -7.09
C ARG A 2 -73.90 -23.51 -6.09
N THR A 3 -73.92 -24.23 -4.99
CA THR A 3 -72.89 -24.27 -3.98
C THR A 3 -71.58 -24.88 -4.57
N ALA A 4 -71.72 -25.93 -5.35
CA ALA A 4 -70.57 -26.55 -6.00
C ALA A 4 -69.88 -25.58 -6.99
N ALA A 5 -70.72 -24.85 -7.78
CA ALA A 5 -70.24 -23.86 -8.73
C ALA A 5 -69.54 -22.70 -7.99
N GLY A 6 -70.13 -22.27 -6.85
CA GLY A 6 -69.55 -21.24 -6.01
C GLY A 6 -68.22 -21.65 -5.41
N ASP A 7 -68.14 -22.89 -4.94
CA ASP A 7 -66.92 -23.47 -4.38
C ASP A 7 -65.80 -23.55 -5.42
N SER A 8 -66.16 -23.96 -6.64
CA SER A 8 -65.20 -24.02 -7.75
C SER A 8 -64.68 -22.66 -8.14
N ALA A 9 -65.57 -21.64 -8.19
CA ALA A 9 -65.19 -20.27 -8.49
C ALA A 9 -64.27 -19.72 -7.41
N ALA A 10 -64.53 -19.98 -6.14
CA ALA A 10 -63.70 -19.57 -5.03
C ALA A 10 -62.32 -20.22 -5.07
N ALA A 11 -62.29 -21.52 -5.41
CA ALA A 11 -61.03 -22.24 -5.54
C ALA A 11 -60.18 -21.71 -6.70
N ALA A 12 -60.85 -21.38 -7.83
CA ALA A 12 -60.14 -20.78 -8.98
C ALA A 12 -59.57 -19.42 -8.62
N ALA A 13 -60.33 -18.57 -7.89
CA ALA A 13 -59.86 -17.27 -7.43
C ALA A 13 -58.67 -17.38 -6.47
N ALA A 14 -58.71 -18.36 -5.57
CA ALA A 14 -57.61 -18.61 -4.62
C ALA A 14 -56.35 -19.06 -5.36
N SER A 15 -56.51 -19.91 -6.37
CA SER A 15 -55.39 -20.38 -7.20
C SER A 15 -54.78 -19.23 -7.99
N ALA A 16 -55.61 -18.34 -8.53
CA ALA A 16 -55.13 -17.15 -9.25
C ALA A 16 -54.32 -16.22 -8.33
N THR A 17 -54.81 -16.02 -7.12
CA THR A 17 -54.12 -15.20 -6.10
C THR A 17 -52.78 -15.84 -5.72
N ALA A 18 -52.77 -17.16 -5.52
CA ALA A 18 -51.52 -17.87 -5.18
C ALA A 18 -50.49 -17.76 -6.32
N ALA A 19 -50.94 -17.85 -7.56
CA ALA A 19 -50.07 -17.68 -8.73
C ALA A 19 -49.48 -16.29 -8.80
N GLN A 20 -50.27 -15.26 -8.53
CA GLN A 20 -49.82 -13.86 -8.47
C GLN A 20 -48.80 -13.65 -7.37
N THR A 21 -49.03 -14.22 -6.20
CA THR A 21 -48.10 -14.15 -5.08
C THR A 21 -46.78 -14.82 -5.42
N SER A 22 -46.83 -15.99 -6.05
CA SER A 22 -45.61 -16.71 -6.48
C SER A 22 -44.83 -15.91 -7.52
N ALA A 23 -45.52 -15.29 -8.48
CA ALA A 23 -44.89 -14.45 -9.50
C ALA A 23 -44.21 -13.24 -8.87
N ALA A 24 -44.87 -12.61 -7.90
CA ALA A 24 -44.31 -11.46 -7.18
C ALA A 24 -43.06 -11.84 -6.39
N ARG A 25 -43.08 -13.02 -5.75
CA ARG A 25 -41.93 -13.53 -5.00
C ARG A 25 -40.75 -13.86 -5.93
N ALA A 26 -41.07 -14.46 -7.09
CA ALA A 26 -40.03 -14.74 -8.08
C ALA A 26 -39.38 -13.48 -8.58
N GLY A 27 -40.17 -12.42 -8.83
CA GLY A 27 -39.64 -11.10 -9.24
C GLY A 27 -38.79 -10.49 -8.16
N ALA A 28 -39.21 -10.57 -6.90
CA ALA A 28 -38.41 -10.05 -5.77
C ALA A 28 -37.09 -10.79 -5.61
N SER A 29 -37.12 -12.11 -5.80
CA SER A 29 -35.91 -12.94 -5.73
C SER A 29 -34.91 -12.60 -6.85
N GLU A 30 -35.44 -12.37 -8.06
CA GLU A 30 -34.60 -11.93 -9.19
C GLU A 30 -33.93 -10.60 -8.91
N THR A 31 -34.69 -9.66 -8.37
CA THR A 31 -34.16 -8.34 -8.02
C THR A 31 -33.08 -8.44 -6.93
N ALA A 32 -33.34 -9.26 -5.92
CA ALA A 32 -32.38 -9.49 -4.84
C ALA A 32 -31.09 -10.13 -5.36
N ALA A 33 -31.23 -11.10 -6.26
CA ALA A 33 -30.08 -11.77 -6.89
C ALA A 33 -29.26 -10.78 -7.71
N LYS A 34 -29.91 -9.90 -8.44
CA LYS A 34 -29.27 -8.87 -9.25
C LYS A 34 -28.52 -7.86 -8.38
N THR A 35 -29.12 -7.46 -7.28
CA THR A 35 -28.50 -6.58 -6.29
C THR A 35 -27.24 -7.22 -5.70
N SER A 36 -27.32 -8.52 -5.35
CA SER A 36 -26.19 -9.26 -4.82
C SER A 36 -25.04 -9.36 -5.83
N GLU A 37 -25.37 -9.58 -7.09
CA GLU A 37 -24.38 -9.63 -8.18
C GLU A 37 -23.66 -8.29 -8.33
N THR A 38 -24.41 -7.20 -8.30
CA THR A 38 -23.86 -5.84 -8.40
C THR A 38 -22.94 -5.54 -7.21
N GLN A 39 -23.36 -5.92 -6.00
CA GLN A 39 -22.57 -5.73 -4.79
C GLN A 39 -21.29 -6.55 -4.83
N ALA A 40 -21.38 -7.78 -5.32
CA ALA A 40 -20.21 -8.65 -5.46
C ALA A 40 -19.22 -8.05 -6.46
N ALA A 41 -19.71 -7.52 -7.58
CA ALA A 41 -18.87 -6.87 -8.58
C ALA A 41 -18.18 -5.62 -8.01
N SER A 42 -18.90 -4.81 -7.23
CA SER A 42 -18.34 -3.63 -6.57
C SER A 42 -17.27 -4.01 -5.56
N SER A 43 -17.53 -5.07 -4.78
CA SER A 43 -16.56 -5.56 -3.79
C SER A 43 -15.30 -6.08 -4.46
N ALA A 44 -15.45 -6.77 -5.59
CA ALA A 44 -14.31 -7.26 -6.36
C ALA A 44 -13.48 -6.10 -6.92
N GLY A 45 -14.17 -5.05 -7.40
CA GLY A 45 -13.51 -3.84 -7.87
C GLY A 45 -12.72 -3.14 -6.76
N ASP A 46 -13.32 -3.04 -5.57
CA ASP A 46 -12.69 -2.44 -4.40
C ASP A 46 -11.47 -3.24 -3.95
N ALA A 47 -11.59 -4.57 -3.98
CA ALA A 47 -10.47 -5.45 -3.63
C ALA A 47 -9.31 -5.28 -4.62
N GLY A 48 -9.63 -5.15 -5.91
CA GLY A 48 -8.63 -4.89 -6.95
C GLY A 48 -7.92 -3.56 -6.75
N ALA A 49 -8.69 -2.51 -6.42
CA ALA A 49 -8.14 -1.19 -6.14
C ALA A 49 -7.23 -1.21 -4.92
N SER A 50 -7.64 -1.93 -3.87
CA SER A 50 -6.84 -2.08 -2.65
C SER A 50 -5.54 -2.82 -2.91
N ALA A 51 -5.59 -3.87 -3.74
CA ALA A 51 -4.40 -4.63 -4.13
C ALA A 51 -3.42 -3.74 -4.91
N THR A 52 -3.93 -2.91 -5.82
CA THR A 52 -3.12 -1.96 -6.59
C THR A 52 -2.46 -0.94 -5.67
N ALA A 53 -3.23 -0.40 -4.71
CA ALA A 53 -2.71 0.56 -3.73
C ALA A 53 -1.64 -0.07 -2.85
N ALA A 54 -1.83 -1.32 -2.43
CA ALA A 54 -0.85 -2.05 -1.63
C ALA A 54 0.45 -2.26 -2.41
N ALA A 55 0.35 -2.62 -3.70
CA ALA A 55 1.52 -2.80 -4.56
C ALA A 55 2.27 -1.48 -4.74
N ALA A 56 1.56 -0.37 -4.90
CA ALA A 56 2.17 0.97 -5.00
C ALA A 56 2.91 1.33 -3.71
N SER A 57 2.31 1.02 -2.55
CA SER A 57 2.92 1.26 -1.25
C SER A 57 4.19 0.44 -1.05
N GLU A 58 4.19 -0.81 -1.49
CA GLU A 58 5.36 -1.69 -1.45
C GLU A 58 6.50 -1.11 -2.29
N LYS A 59 6.18 -0.62 -3.49
CA LYS A 59 7.17 0.00 -4.38
C LYS A 59 7.75 1.27 -3.76
N ALA A 60 6.90 2.09 -3.16
CA ALA A 60 7.34 3.31 -2.49
C ALA A 60 8.23 3.00 -1.30
N ALA A 61 7.89 1.97 -0.53
CA ALA A 61 8.70 1.53 0.61
C ALA A 61 10.08 1.02 0.15
N ALA A 62 10.11 0.25 -0.94
CA ALA A 62 11.36 -0.26 -1.51
C ALA A 62 12.24 0.90 -2.01
N ALA A 63 11.65 1.91 -2.65
CA ALA A 63 12.37 3.10 -3.11
C ALA A 63 12.94 3.88 -1.93
N SER A 64 12.18 4.03 -0.85
CA SER A 64 12.62 4.70 0.36
C SER A 64 13.77 3.96 1.03
N ALA A 65 13.70 2.63 1.08
CA ALA A 65 14.76 1.79 1.64
C ALA A 65 16.05 1.92 0.81
N ALA A 66 15.94 1.95 -0.52
CA ALA A 66 17.08 2.14 -1.41
C ALA A 66 17.72 3.52 -1.20
N ALA A 67 16.91 4.58 -1.07
CA ALA A 67 17.39 5.93 -0.82
C ALA A 67 18.10 6.02 0.53
N ALA A 68 17.56 5.36 1.55
CA ALA A 68 18.18 5.32 2.88
C ALA A 68 19.56 4.66 2.82
N LYS A 69 19.67 3.58 2.05
CA LYS A 69 20.95 2.87 1.87
C LYS A 69 21.99 3.74 1.18
N ILE A 70 21.57 4.48 0.17
CA ILE A 70 22.46 5.44 -0.52
C ILE A 70 22.94 6.51 0.47
N SER A 71 22.03 7.02 1.30
CA SER A 71 22.38 8.03 2.32
C SER A 71 23.38 7.49 3.34
N GLU A 72 23.20 6.22 3.76
CA GLU A 72 24.12 5.54 4.66
C GLU A 72 25.52 5.44 4.04
N THR A 73 25.57 5.02 2.77
CA THR A 73 26.82 4.89 2.03
C THR A 73 27.52 6.24 1.90
N ASN A 74 26.76 7.28 1.57
CA ASN A 74 27.31 8.64 1.45
C ASN A 74 27.86 9.15 2.79
N ALA A 75 27.14 8.87 3.89
CA ALA A 75 27.58 9.25 5.22
C ALA A 75 28.90 8.54 5.61
N ALA A 76 29.00 7.25 5.29
CA ALA A 76 30.20 6.47 5.54
C ALA A 76 31.40 7.01 4.73
N THR A 77 31.16 7.35 3.47
CA THR A 77 32.17 7.93 2.60
C THR A 77 32.65 9.28 3.16
N SER A 78 31.71 10.12 3.60
CA SER A 78 32.03 11.43 4.18
C SER A 78 32.83 11.28 5.47
N ALA A 79 32.49 10.30 6.30
CA ALA A 79 33.23 10.03 7.55
C ALA A 79 34.66 9.58 7.25
N SER A 80 34.83 8.73 6.23
CA SER A 80 36.15 8.27 5.80
C SER A 80 37.01 9.43 5.28
N THR A 81 36.39 10.30 4.48
CA THR A 81 37.07 11.47 3.93
C THR A 81 37.51 12.44 5.07
N ALA A 82 36.61 12.64 6.05
CA ALA A 82 36.93 13.49 7.21
C ALA A 82 38.09 12.92 8.02
N ALA A 83 38.10 11.59 8.23
CA ALA A 83 39.17 10.90 8.95
C ALA A 83 40.50 11.04 8.21
N ALA A 84 40.49 10.91 6.89
CA ALA A 84 41.68 11.07 6.05
C ALA A 84 42.21 12.52 6.13
N SER A 85 41.32 13.50 6.11
CA SER A 85 41.67 14.92 6.24
C SER A 85 42.28 15.22 7.62
N ALA A 86 41.73 14.63 8.67
CA ALA A 86 42.26 14.79 10.02
C ALA A 86 43.67 14.19 10.12
N THR A 87 43.89 13.03 9.53
CA THR A 87 45.23 12.41 9.48
C THR A 87 46.23 13.26 8.72
N ALA A 88 45.83 13.82 7.58
CA ALA A 88 46.67 14.71 6.78
C ALA A 88 47.03 15.99 7.56
N ALA A 89 46.06 16.55 8.28
CA ALA A 89 46.28 17.74 9.11
C ALA A 89 47.28 17.46 10.23
N SER A 90 47.16 16.27 10.86
CA SER A 90 48.10 15.84 11.91
C SER A 90 49.51 15.69 11.36
N SER A 91 49.66 15.10 10.18
CA SER A 91 50.95 14.92 9.50
C SER A 91 51.56 16.27 9.16
N SER A 92 50.77 17.21 8.66
CA SER A 92 51.23 18.56 8.34
C SER A 92 51.69 19.31 9.58
N ALA A 93 50.97 19.15 10.69
CA ALA A 93 51.34 19.77 11.97
C ALA A 93 52.66 19.20 12.49
N SER A 94 52.89 17.90 12.35
CA SER A 94 54.13 17.25 12.75
C SER A 94 55.29 17.73 11.90
N GLU A 95 55.09 17.86 10.59
CA GLU A 95 56.11 18.39 9.68
C GLU A 95 56.51 19.82 10.02
N ALA A 96 55.50 20.64 10.29
CA ALA A 96 55.74 22.05 10.70
C ALA A 96 56.54 22.11 11.99
N SER A 97 56.20 21.26 12.95
CA SER A 97 56.94 21.17 14.21
C SER A 97 58.40 20.78 14.00
N ASN A 98 58.63 19.79 13.13
CA ASN A 98 59.97 19.32 12.79
C ASN A 98 60.79 20.40 12.08
N HIS A 99 60.16 21.16 11.20
CA HIS A 99 60.81 22.25 10.50
C HIS A 99 61.20 23.39 11.47
N ALA A 100 60.33 23.70 12.42
CA ALA A 100 60.60 24.71 13.45
C ALA A 100 61.79 24.29 14.33
N ALA A 101 61.84 23.03 14.72
CA ALA A 101 62.95 22.50 15.53
C ALA A 101 64.26 22.53 14.76
N ALA A 102 64.24 22.20 13.47
CA ALA A 102 65.45 22.25 12.61
C ALA A 102 65.96 23.70 12.45
N SER A 103 65.02 24.64 12.29
CA SER A 103 65.40 26.08 12.19
C SER A 103 66.07 26.59 13.49
N ASP A 104 65.48 26.18 14.64
CA ASP A 104 66.05 26.56 15.94
C ASP A 104 67.50 26.01 16.12
N THR A 105 67.67 24.76 15.72
CA THR A 105 68.99 24.10 15.77
C THR A 105 69.98 24.85 14.87
N SER A 106 69.58 25.21 13.68
CA SER A 106 70.48 25.98 12.73
C SER A 106 70.79 27.36 13.28
N ALA A 107 69.87 28.03 13.91
CA ALA A 107 70.07 29.34 14.47
C ALA A 107 71.02 29.33 15.66
N SER A 108 71.12 28.24 16.39
CA SER A 108 71.99 28.05 17.55
C SER A 108 73.44 27.79 17.18
N LEU A 109 73.63 27.29 15.97
CA LEU A 109 74.99 27.05 15.48
C LEU A 109 75.70 28.30 15.05
#